data_59eb1dcb9a9db655b35c2ad451546119
#
_entry.id   59eb1dcb9a9db655b35c2ad451546119
#
_cell.length_a   1.000
_cell.length_b   1.000
_cell.length_c   1.000
_cell.angle_alpha   90.00
_cell.angle_beta   90.00
_cell.angle_gamma   90.00
#
_symmetry.space_group_name_H-M   'P 1'
#
loop_
_entity.id
_entity.type
_entity.pdbx_description
1 polymer ?
#
loop_
_entity_poly.entity_id
_entity_poly.type
_entity_poly.pdbx_seq_one_letter_code
_entity_poly.pdbx_strand_id
1 'polypeptide(L)'
;MIKKLKFVTLFVGGIAFLSACSDDAFNEIESSLPKDPNYNTDVYTATVSVSNIKEKAIQTNGLSGYLLGKYTQAPFGTKNATIASQVILPSANPRFGALTQADETAKNTPENEKVTEAYLYIPFFNINSSNSRATYNKDTEYQLDSIYGNKDASFAINVSELNYYLSNIGTDYQPKTYYSNDTDIPTHIGTSVASVTSYTISNKSITRYQFDDPKTQDDESKKEADVLAPGIRIPLSTSFFQTKIIDKEGSDELSNAEKFSKYFKGLVISTSNFSKDLMMLLNMAGAKIEIVYSYDTTNNGTKSTLKSRYELNLGGGITVNLLINSDENLSDSAKTYLSGALGQTASITIADTDITKFKEGNWLITDASLYLYVDNSVTYAKEPDRLFVYNAETGNVLVDYQYDPTSAAETAASSYLIHLGKLQKQNGKGAYYQLRITNHLVDLIKNSTNKNIPLGIAVASSVKVTTSGVYLDTSGANHKIALTTLATPLSTVIKDVQLIIHYTKAK
;
A
#
# COMPACT_ATOMS: atom_id res chain seq x y z
N MET A 1 -11.04 -8.90 -58.23
CA MET A 1 -9.68 -9.09 -57.67
C MET A 1 -9.02 -7.82 -57.16
N ILE A 2 -9.32 -6.65 -57.75
CA ILE A 2 -8.66 -5.35 -57.40
C ILE A 2 -9.08 -4.77 -56.02
N LYS A 3 -10.27 -5.05 -55.52
CA LYS A 3 -10.72 -4.56 -54.18
C LYS A 3 -10.05 -5.26 -52.99
N LYS A 4 -9.58 -6.50 -53.14
CA LYS A 4 -8.87 -7.25 -52.03
C LYS A 4 -7.39 -6.83 -51.93
N LEU A 5 -6.80 -6.35 -53.00
CA LEU A 5 -5.40 -5.88 -53.01
C LEU A 5 -5.23 -4.53 -52.29
N LYS A 6 -6.23 -3.62 -52.37
CA LYS A 6 -6.19 -2.32 -51.67
C LYS A 6 -6.32 -2.46 -50.16
N PHE A 7 -6.97 -3.49 -49.64
CA PHE A 7 -7.13 -3.73 -48.22
C PHE A 7 -5.85 -4.34 -47.58
N VAL A 8 -5.14 -5.19 -48.32
CA VAL A 8 -3.86 -5.76 -47.86
C VAL A 8 -2.76 -4.69 -47.82
N THR A 9 -2.72 -3.79 -48.77
CA THR A 9 -1.72 -2.69 -48.80
C THR A 9 -1.95 -1.67 -47.70
N LEU A 10 -3.21 -1.43 -47.26
CA LEU A 10 -3.54 -0.55 -46.14
C LEU A 10 -3.19 -1.22 -44.79
N PHE A 11 -3.32 -2.56 -44.68
CA PHE A 11 -3.00 -3.29 -43.45
C PHE A 11 -1.49 -3.45 -43.25
N VAL A 12 -0.71 -3.64 -44.31
CA VAL A 12 0.76 -3.67 -44.24
C VAL A 12 1.34 -2.26 -43.95
N GLY A 13 0.73 -1.20 -44.49
CA GLY A 13 1.09 0.18 -44.15
C GLY A 13 0.81 0.54 -42.69
N GLY A 14 -0.28 0.00 -42.09
CA GLY A 14 -0.65 0.26 -40.70
C GLY A 14 0.26 -0.45 -39.67
N ILE A 15 0.84 -1.59 -40.03
CA ILE A 15 1.76 -2.34 -39.13
C ILE A 15 3.16 -1.68 -39.13
N ALA A 16 3.56 -1.01 -40.20
CA ALA A 16 4.84 -0.30 -40.28
C ALA A 16 4.90 0.96 -39.38
N PHE A 17 3.73 1.50 -38.97
CA PHE A 17 3.69 2.64 -38.03
C PHE A 17 3.68 2.24 -36.56
N LEU A 18 3.56 0.96 -36.19
CA LEU A 18 3.55 0.52 -34.79
C LEU A 18 4.91 0.03 -34.28
N SER A 19 5.92 -0.06 -35.15
CA SER A 19 7.29 -0.46 -34.79
C SER A 19 8.28 0.72 -34.62
N ALA A 20 7.82 1.97 -34.69
CA ALA A 20 8.67 3.16 -34.64
C ALA A 20 8.68 3.86 -33.26
N CYS A 21 8.67 3.09 -32.18
CA CYS A 21 9.00 3.60 -30.85
C CYS A 21 10.21 2.82 -30.31
N SER A 22 11.35 2.93 -30.99
CA SER A 22 12.67 2.64 -30.37
C SER A 22 13.33 3.98 -30.03
N ASP A 23 14.06 4.02 -28.92
CA ASP A 23 14.82 5.21 -28.49
C ASP A 23 15.78 5.76 -29.58
N ASP A 24 16.16 4.92 -30.55
CA ASP A 24 16.95 5.33 -31.71
C ASP A 24 16.25 6.30 -32.66
N ALA A 25 14.90 6.27 -32.71
CA ALA A 25 14.14 7.19 -33.57
C ALA A 25 14.20 8.64 -33.08
N PHE A 26 14.39 8.88 -31.79
CA PHE A 26 14.58 10.23 -31.24
C PHE A 26 15.94 10.81 -31.61
N ASN A 27 17.00 9.98 -31.60
CA ASN A 27 18.35 10.40 -32.01
C ASN A 27 18.42 10.66 -33.52
N GLU A 28 17.67 9.94 -34.35
CA GLU A 28 17.59 10.19 -35.80
C GLU A 28 16.79 11.46 -36.14
N ILE A 29 15.76 11.80 -35.39
CA ILE A 29 14.99 13.04 -35.59
C ILE A 29 15.84 14.27 -35.25
N GLU A 30 16.67 14.21 -34.21
CA GLU A 30 17.60 15.28 -33.84
C GLU A 30 18.63 15.55 -34.96
N SER A 31 19.05 14.50 -35.66
CA SER A 31 20.02 14.64 -36.79
C SER A 31 19.39 15.17 -38.07
N SER A 32 18.07 15.10 -38.23
CA SER A 32 17.32 15.49 -39.44
C SER A 32 16.66 16.86 -39.34
N LEU A 33 16.60 17.46 -38.14
CA LEU A 33 16.07 18.82 -38.01
C LEU A 33 17.06 19.85 -38.61
N PRO A 34 16.58 20.86 -39.37
CA PRO A 34 17.42 21.95 -39.84
C PRO A 34 18.09 22.61 -38.63
N LYS A 35 19.42 22.54 -38.54
CA LYS A 35 20.15 23.24 -37.48
C LYS A 35 19.94 24.74 -37.66
N ASP A 36 19.22 25.37 -36.73
CA ASP A 36 19.07 26.84 -36.74
C ASP A 36 20.49 27.42 -36.55
N PRO A 37 20.95 28.28 -37.50
CA PRO A 37 22.28 28.85 -37.44
C PRO A 37 22.51 29.71 -36.19
N ASN A 38 21.47 30.11 -35.49
CA ASN A 38 21.52 30.97 -34.30
C ASN A 38 21.52 30.22 -32.99
N TYR A 39 21.30 28.90 -32.98
CA TYR A 39 21.22 28.10 -31.76
C TYR A 39 22.11 26.85 -31.83
N ASN A 40 22.71 26.49 -30.70
CA ASN A 40 23.38 25.20 -30.49
C ASN A 40 22.52 24.33 -29.60
N THR A 41 22.20 23.11 -30.07
CA THR A 41 21.62 22.06 -29.24
C THR A 41 22.73 21.16 -28.77
N ASP A 42 22.76 20.82 -27.48
CA ASP A 42 23.82 20.01 -26.90
C ASP A 42 23.31 19.23 -25.69
N VAL A 43 24.10 18.28 -25.23
CA VAL A 43 23.83 17.42 -24.08
C VAL A 43 24.87 17.68 -23.00
N TYR A 44 24.44 17.78 -21.75
CA TYR A 44 25.31 18.00 -20.61
C TYR A 44 24.96 17.02 -19.48
N THR A 45 25.97 16.36 -18.93
CA THR A 45 25.81 15.57 -17.71
C THR A 45 26.16 16.43 -16.50
N ALA A 46 25.16 16.76 -15.70
CA ALA A 46 25.33 17.58 -14.53
C ALA A 46 25.89 16.78 -13.36
N THR A 47 26.66 17.45 -12.51
CA THR A 47 27.22 16.88 -11.29
C THR A 47 26.11 16.72 -10.24
N VAL A 48 25.93 15.52 -9.74
CA VAL A 48 25.03 15.22 -8.63
C VAL A 48 25.77 14.57 -7.47
N SER A 49 25.40 14.91 -6.27
CA SER A 49 25.80 14.19 -5.06
C SER A 49 24.66 13.33 -4.56
N VAL A 50 24.97 12.09 -4.19
CA VAL A 50 23.99 11.12 -3.68
C VAL A 50 24.35 10.72 -2.27
N SER A 51 23.38 10.75 -1.37
CA SER A 51 23.54 10.33 0.02
C SER A 51 22.52 9.27 0.36
N ASN A 52 22.96 8.11 0.84
CA ASN A 52 22.09 7.08 1.40
C ASN A 52 21.56 7.51 2.76
N ILE A 53 20.26 7.32 2.99
CA ILE A 53 19.61 7.62 4.24
C ILE A 53 19.01 6.32 4.78
N LYS A 54 19.51 5.87 5.94
CA LYS A 54 18.98 4.71 6.63
C LYS A 54 17.84 5.14 7.55
N GLU A 55 16.66 4.55 7.34
CA GLU A 55 15.49 4.77 8.16
C GLU A 55 15.60 3.97 9.46
N LYS A 56 15.37 4.63 10.61
CA LYS A 56 15.26 4.00 11.93
C LYS A 56 13.82 3.67 12.27
N ALA A 57 12.91 4.55 11.91
CA ALA A 57 11.48 4.42 12.14
C ALA A 57 10.72 5.27 11.11
N ILE A 58 9.59 4.76 10.67
CA ILE A 58 8.72 5.44 9.70
C ILE A 58 7.30 5.54 10.26
N GLN A 59 6.59 6.60 9.89
CA GLN A 59 5.17 6.74 10.19
C GLN A 59 4.40 5.61 9.52
N THR A 60 3.57 4.88 10.27
CA THR A 60 2.83 3.73 9.76
C THR A 60 1.32 3.78 9.99
N ASN A 61 0.79 4.88 10.48
CA ASN A 61 -0.65 5.15 10.45
C ASN A 61 -1.03 6.01 9.24
N GLY A 62 -2.28 5.92 8.80
CA GLY A 62 -2.79 6.67 7.64
C GLY A 62 -2.37 6.09 6.28
N LEU A 63 -1.94 4.83 6.23
CA LEU A 63 -1.54 4.16 5.00
C LEU A 63 -2.77 3.68 4.20
N SER A 64 -2.61 3.54 2.89
CA SER A 64 -3.64 2.97 2.00
C SER A 64 -3.72 1.43 2.07
N GLY A 65 -2.72 0.78 2.66
CA GLY A 65 -2.63 -0.65 2.88
C GLY A 65 -1.57 -0.96 3.93
N TYR A 66 -1.64 -2.13 4.56
CA TYR A 66 -0.78 -2.51 5.67
C TYR A 66 -0.11 -3.85 5.39
N LEU A 67 1.20 -3.91 5.62
CA LEU A 67 1.99 -5.12 5.40
C LEU A 67 1.78 -6.12 6.53
N LEU A 68 1.70 -7.41 6.17
CA LEU A 68 1.71 -8.53 7.10
C LEU A 68 2.57 -9.64 6.53
N GLY A 69 3.51 -10.17 7.32
CA GLY A 69 4.32 -11.29 6.88
C GLY A 69 5.82 -11.09 7.02
N LYS A 70 6.58 -11.87 6.24
CA LYS A 70 8.03 -11.90 6.21
C LYS A 70 8.54 -11.83 4.78
N TYR A 71 9.58 -11.03 4.52
CA TYR A 71 10.22 -10.92 3.21
C TYR A 71 11.72 -10.70 3.35
N THR A 72 12.52 -11.56 2.73
CA THR A 72 13.98 -11.49 2.77
C THR A 72 14.52 -11.14 1.38
N GLN A 73 15.40 -10.17 1.31
CA GLN A 73 16.07 -9.77 0.07
C GLN A 73 17.50 -9.31 0.34
N ALA A 74 18.50 -10.04 -0.16
CA ALA A 74 19.88 -9.60 -0.06
C ALA A 74 20.11 -8.33 -0.94
N PRO A 75 20.93 -7.37 -0.51
CA PRO A 75 21.63 -7.28 0.77
C PRO A 75 20.82 -6.59 1.88
N PHE A 76 19.52 -6.36 1.68
CA PHE A 76 18.65 -5.56 2.55
C PHE A 76 18.12 -6.30 3.79
N GLY A 77 18.45 -7.60 3.93
CA GLY A 77 18.05 -8.39 5.10
C GLY A 77 16.61 -8.87 5.06
N THR A 78 16.06 -9.12 6.25
CA THR A 78 14.73 -9.69 6.46
C THR A 78 13.80 -8.65 7.09
N LYS A 79 12.68 -8.41 6.43
CA LYS A 79 11.60 -7.55 6.91
C LYS A 79 10.48 -8.40 7.49
N ASN A 80 10.02 -8.05 8.69
CA ASN A 80 8.86 -8.64 9.34
C ASN A 80 7.84 -7.54 9.62
N ALA A 81 6.57 -7.83 9.35
CA ALA A 81 5.47 -6.88 9.50
C ALA A 81 4.36 -7.47 10.36
N THR A 82 3.87 -6.68 11.32
CA THR A 82 2.74 -6.97 12.21
C THR A 82 1.77 -5.81 12.14
N ILE A 83 0.47 -6.07 12.25
CA ILE A 83 -0.59 -5.07 12.21
C ILE A 83 -1.21 -4.94 13.60
N ALA A 84 -1.35 -3.71 14.09
CA ALA A 84 -2.21 -3.37 15.21
C ALA A 84 -3.33 -2.46 14.72
N SER A 85 -4.59 -2.78 15.02
CA SER A 85 -5.74 -2.04 14.51
C SER A 85 -6.82 -1.87 15.57
N GLN A 86 -7.42 -0.69 15.62
CA GLN A 86 -8.63 -0.47 16.40
C GLN A 86 -9.78 -1.34 15.89
N VAL A 87 -10.70 -1.66 16.78
CA VAL A 87 -12.01 -2.22 16.44
C VAL A 87 -13.07 -1.14 16.62
N ILE A 88 -13.96 -1.02 15.66
CA ILE A 88 -14.98 0.02 15.61
C ILE A 88 -16.38 -0.59 15.79
N LEU A 89 -17.14 0.00 16.69
CA LEU A 89 -18.57 -0.30 16.85
C LEU A 89 -19.35 0.35 15.70
N PRO A 90 -20.09 -0.41 14.87
CA PRO A 90 -20.78 0.15 13.70
C PRO A 90 -21.98 1.03 14.09
N SER A 91 -22.64 0.72 15.21
CA SER A 91 -23.76 1.47 15.76
C SER A 91 -23.80 1.39 17.27
N ALA A 92 -24.21 2.46 17.93
CA ALA A 92 -24.43 2.49 19.38
C ALA A 92 -25.61 1.61 19.80
N ASN A 93 -25.51 1.04 21.00
CA ASN A 93 -26.55 0.17 21.58
C ASN A 93 -27.00 -0.95 20.62
N PRO A 94 -26.11 -1.82 20.14
CA PRO A 94 -26.49 -2.93 19.28
C PRO A 94 -27.46 -3.85 20.03
N ARG A 95 -28.35 -4.49 19.26
CA ARG A 95 -29.27 -5.48 19.72
C ARG A 95 -28.97 -6.81 19.04
N PHE A 96 -28.89 -7.89 19.81
CA PHE A 96 -28.49 -9.21 19.29
C PHE A 96 -29.66 -10.19 19.18
N GLY A 97 -30.85 -9.83 19.64
CA GLY A 97 -32.08 -10.60 19.52
C GLY A 97 -33.22 -9.83 18.89
N ALA A 98 -34.44 -10.29 19.12
CA ALA A 98 -35.70 -9.62 18.74
C ALA A 98 -36.07 -8.52 19.75
N LEU A 99 -35.65 -8.67 21.01
CA LEU A 99 -35.87 -7.74 22.11
C LEU A 99 -34.62 -6.99 22.44
N THR A 100 -34.71 -5.91 23.19
CA THR A 100 -33.58 -5.30 23.88
C THR A 100 -33.38 -6.00 25.23
N GLN A 101 -32.14 -5.95 25.78
CA GLN A 101 -31.88 -6.52 27.11
C GLN A 101 -32.83 -5.97 28.20
N ALA A 102 -33.23 -4.73 28.10
CA ALA A 102 -34.20 -4.11 29.01
C ALA A 102 -35.61 -4.73 28.83
N ASP A 103 -36.05 -4.96 27.59
CA ASP A 103 -37.32 -5.60 27.27
C ASP A 103 -37.36 -7.06 27.70
N GLU A 104 -36.29 -7.81 27.51
CA GLU A 104 -36.15 -9.20 27.97
C GLU A 104 -36.33 -9.28 29.49
N THR A 105 -35.64 -8.40 30.20
CA THR A 105 -35.73 -8.31 31.66
C THR A 105 -37.17 -7.95 32.10
N ALA A 106 -37.78 -6.92 31.48
CA ALA A 106 -39.11 -6.45 31.82
C ALA A 106 -40.21 -7.48 31.52
N LYS A 107 -40.04 -8.25 30.43
CA LYS A 107 -40.99 -9.29 29.98
C LYS A 107 -40.70 -10.67 30.55
N ASN A 108 -39.58 -10.84 31.27
CA ASN A 108 -39.04 -12.12 31.72
C ASN A 108 -38.98 -13.16 30.58
N THR A 109 -38.40 -12.72 29.44
CA THR A 109 -38.31 -13.51 28.21
C THR A 109 -36.85 -13.48 27.71
N PRO A 110 -35.96 -14.28 28.28
CA PRO A 110 -34.55 -14.34 27.85
C PRO A 110 -34.45 -14.94 26.42
N GLU A 111 -33.63 -14.31 25.59
CA GLU A 111 -33.39 -14.76 24.22
C GLU A 111 -32.15 -15.66 24.09
N ASN A 112 -31.36 -15.83 25.17
CA ASN A 112 -30.23 -16.77 25.29
C ASN A 112 -29.22 -16.64 24.14
N GLU A 113 -28.81 -15.45 23.81
CA GLU A 113 -27.90 -15.16 22.70
C GLU A 113 -26.57 -15.87 22.87
N LYS A 114 -26.20 -16.66 21.87
CA LYS A 114 -25.00 -17.50 21.94
C LYS A 114 -24.18 -17.40 20.68
N VAL A 115 -22.90 -17.00 20.81
CA VAL A 115 -21.96 -17.00 19.70
C VAL A 115 -21.69 -18.44 19.25
N THR A 116 -21.98 -18.72 18.00
CA THR A 116 -21.75 -20.03 17.37
C THR A 116 -20.47 -20.05 16.53
N GLU A 117 -20.13 -18.94 15.87
CA GLU A 117 -18.94 -18.78 15.06
C GLU A 117 -18.44 -17.33 15.17
N ALA A 118 -17.12 -17.16 15.07
CA ALA A 118 -16.52 -15.83 14.92
C ALA A 118 -15.35 -15.92 13.93
N TYR A 119 -15.18 -14.89 13.10
CA TYR A 119 -14.14 -14.85 12.09
C TYR A 119 -13.49 -13.46 12.02
N LEU A 120 -12.18 -13.42 11.80
CA LEU A 120 -11.49 -12.25 11.28
C LEU A 120 -11.46 -12.36 9.77
N TYR A 121 -11.90 -11.32 9.07
CA TYR A 121 -11.78 -11.20 7.62
C TYR A 121 -10.97 -9.96 7.24
N ILE A 122 -9.94 -10.13 6.40
CA ILE A 122 -9.11 -9.06 5.86
C ILE A 122 -8.93 -9.30 4.35
N PRO A 123 -9.48 -8.46 3.47
CA PRO A 123 -9.35 -8.66 2.03
C PRO A 123 -7.93 -8.39 1.52
N PHE A 124 -7.53 -9.15 0.51
CA PHE A 124 -6.36 -8.84 -0.31
C PHE A 124 -6.71 -7.75 -1.33
N PHE A 125 -5.68 -6.99 -1.75
CA PHE A 125 -5.81 -6.23 -2.99
C PHE A 125 -5.84 -7.19 -4.19
N ASN A 126 -6.69 -6.91 -5.16
CA ASN A 126 -6.87 -7.69 -6.38
C ASN A 126 -7.30 -6.76 -7.53
N ILE A 127 -7.42 -7.26 -8.76
CA ILE A 127 -7.74 -6.43 -9.94
C ILE A 127 -9.05 -5.65 -9.82
N ASN A 128 -9.98 -6.09 -8.96
CA ASN A 128 -11.26 -5.41 -8.72
C ASN A 128 -11.21 -4.42 -7.56
N SER A 129 -10.15 -4.40 -6.76
CA SER A 129 -10.09 -3.64 -5.50
C SER A 129 -10.15 -2.12 -5.66
N SER A 130 -9.80 -1.60 -6.85
CA SER A 130 -9.89 -0.18 -7.18
C SER A 130 -11.33 0.30 -7.42
N ASN A 131 -12.27 -0.62 -7.59
CA ASN A 131 -13.68 -0.33 -7.82
C ASN A 131 -14.47 -0.47 -6.51
N SER A 132 -14.94 0.63 -5.95
CA SER A 132 -15.74 0.65 -4.71
C SER A 132 -17.08 -0.10 -4.82
N ARG A 133 -17.51 -0.43 -6.05
CA ARG A 133 -18.70 -1.23 -6.35
C ARG A 133 -18.36 -2.61 -6.91
N ALA A 134 -17.13 -3.08 -6.69
CA ALA A 134 -16.71 -4.39 -7.18
C ALA A 134 -17.65 -5.48 -6.67
N THR A 135 -18.15 -6.28 -7.61
CA THR A 135 -18.94 -7.48 -7.32
C THR A 135 -18.03 -8.70 -7.48
N TYR A 136 -18.11 -9.60 -6.53
CA TYR A 136 -17.37 -10.86 -6.56
C TYR A 136 -18.34 -12.00 -6.85
N ASN A 137 -17.90 -12.91 -7.74
CA ASN A 137 -18.69 -14.08 -8.12
C ASN A 137 -18.27 -15.28 -7.28
N LYS A 138 -19.25 -16.14 -6.96
CA LYS A 138 -19.04 -17.37 -6.22
C LYS A 138 -17.98 -18.26 -6.89
N ASP A 139 -17.12 -18.88 -6.09
CA ASP A 139 -16.09 -19.83 -6.47
C ASP A 139 -15.14 -19.34 -7.58
N THR A 140 -15.01 -18.03 -7.73
CA THR A 140 -14.16 -17.40 -8.75
C THR A 140 -12.77 -17.11 -8.21
N GLU A 141 -11.76 -17.37 -9.01
CA GLU A 141 -10.37 -16.98 -8.72
C GLU A 141 -10.09 -15.58 -9.26
N TYR A 142 -9.39 -14.79 -8.46
CA TYR A 142 -9.01 -13.43 -8.80
C TYR A 142 -7.49 -13.27 -8.83
N GLN A 143 -7.00 -12.40 -9.68
CA GLN A 143 -5.59 -12.04 -9.66
C GLN A 143 -5.33 -11.17 -8.43
N LEU A 144 -4.59 -11.70 -7.46
CA LEU A 144 -4.15 -10.96 -6.29
C LEU A 144 -3.06 -9.97 -6.66
N ASP A 145 -3.12 -8.79 -6.06
CA ASP A 145 -2.11 -7.75 -6.15
C ASP A 145 -1.33 -7.62 -4.84
N SER A 146 -0.11 -7.08 -4.94
CA SER A 146 0.73 -6.73 -3.78
C SER A 146 1.00 -7.89 -2.81
N ILE A 147 1.20 -9.08 -3.38
CA ILE A 147 1.71 -10.27 -2.69
C ILE A 147 3.18 -10.45 -3.08
N TYR A 148 4.06 -10.49 -2.09
CA TYR A 148 5.51 -10.55 -2.24
C TYR A 148 6.04 -11.88 -1.70
N GLY A 149 6.85 -12.59 -2.49
CA GLY A 149 7.39 -13.90 -2.14
C GLY A 149 6.56 -15.05 -2.69
N ASN A 150 6.46 -16.16 -1.96
CA ASN A 150 5.83 -17.40 -2.42
C ASN A 150 4.38 -17.50 -1.97
N LYS A 151 3.44 -17.49 -2.91
CA LYS A 151 2.00 -17.57 -2.62
C LYS A 151 1.56 -18.90 -2.00
N ASP A 152 2.33 -19.97 -2.22
CA ASP A 152 2.03 -21.30 -1.67
C ASP A 152 2.67 -21.52 -0.29
N ALA A 153 3.30 -20.48 0.29
CA ALA A 153 3.89 -20.58 1.60
C ALA A 153 2.82 -20.82 2.66
N SER A 154 3.08 -21.78 3.55
CA SER A 154 2.32 -21.93 4.78
C SER A 154 2.97 -21.11 5.91
N PHE A 155 2.16 -20.56 6.79
CA PHE A 155 2.58 -19.76 7.93
C PHE A 155 1.55 -19.81 9.06
N ALA A 156 1.96 -19.47 10.26
CA ALA A 156 1.04 -19.34 11.39
C ALA A 156 0.51 -17.89 11.46
N ILE A 157 -0.77 -17.73 11.83
CA ILE A 157 -1.41 -16.45 12.13
C ILE A 157 -1.84 -16.44 13.59
N ASN A 158 -1.44 -15.41 14.32
CA ASN A 158 -1.85 -15.16 15.68
C ASN A 158 -2.61 -13.84 15.77
N VAL A 159 -3.75 -13.85 16.45
CA VAL A 159 -4.55 -12.67 16.74
C VAL A 159 -4.70 -12.54 18.23
N SER A 160 -4.35 -11.39 18.77
CA SER A 160 -4.48 -11.09 20.20
C SER A 160 -5.22 -9.77 20.41
N GLU A 161 -5.87 -9.63 21.54
CA GLU A 161 -6.44 -8.34 21.97
C GLU A 161 -5.33 -7.31 22.14
N LEU A 162 -5.57 -6.09 21.70
CA LEU A 162 -4.71 -4.94 21.97
C LEU A 162 -5.24 -4.18 23.19
N ASN A 163 -4.44 -4.08 24.24
CA ASN A 163 -4.77 -3.34 25.47
C ASN A 163 -4.26 -1.88 25.47
N TYR A 164 -3.76 -1.39 24.34
CA TYR A 164 -3.31 -0.04 24.13
C TYR A 164 -4.31 0.76 23.30
N TYR A 165 -4.74 1.91 23.81
CA TYR A 165 -5.68 2.77 23.08
C TYR A 165 -4.96 3.58 22.01
N LEU A 166 -5.29 3.31 20.74
CA LEU A 166 -4.78 4.08 19.62
C LEU A 166 -5.58 5.39 19.49
N SER A 167 -4.98 6.52 19.88
CA SER A 167 -5.59 7.85 19.75
C SER A 167 -5.21 8.48 18.42
N ASN A 168 -6.11 9.23 17.80
CA ASN A 168 -5.82 10.04 16.62
C ASN A 168 -5.23 11.42 16.97
N ILE A 169 -5.25 11.79 18.25
CA ILE A 169 -4.73 13.06 18.76
C ILE A 169 -3.66 12.77 19.81
N GLY A 170 -2.52 13.46 19.69
CA GLY A 170 -1.43 13.42 20.66
C GLY A 170 -1.74 14.27 21.90
N THR A 171 -0.84 14.21 22.88
CA THR A 171 -0.93 15.03 24.12
C THR A 171 -0.75 16.51 23.86
N ASP A 172 -0.21 16.88 22.70
CA ASP A 172 -0.04 18.24 22.18
C ASP A 172 -1.25 18.74 21.36
N TYR A 173 -2.34 17.95 21.33
CA TYR A 173 -3.55 18.21 20.54
C TYR A 173 -3.33 18.22 19.02
N GLN A 174 -2.18 17.69 18.54
CA GLN A 174 -1.92 17.50 17.12
C GLN A 174 -2.26 16.07 16.69
N PRO A 175 -2.43 15.80 15.37
CA PRO A 175 -2.60 14.46 14.87
C PRO A 175 -1.46 13.55 15.31
N LYS A 176 -1.79 12.44 15.97
CA LYS A 176 -0.78 11.52 16.51
C LYS A 176 -0.14 10.70 15.39
N THR A 177 1.18 10.73 15.35
CA THR A 177 2.00 9.88 14.49
C THR A 177 2.38 8.61 15.25
N TYR A 178 2.13 7.45 14.62
CA TYR A 178 2.62 6.15 15.09
C TYR A 178 3.75 5.69 14.18
N TYR A 179 4.82 5.20 14.79
CA TYR A 179 6.01 4.77 14.10
C TYR A 179 6.12 3.24 14.02
N SER A 180 6.83 2.76 13.00
CA SER A 180 7.05 1.33 12.77
C SER A 180 7.71 0.58 13.92
N ASN A 181 8.47 1.29 14.76
CA ASN A 181 9.19 0.79 15.94
C ASN A 181 8.51 1.16 17.25
N ASP A 182 7.19 1.39 17.23
CA ASP A 182 6.43 1.68 18.45
C ASP A 182 6.68 0.60 19.52
N THR A 183 7.00 1.04 20.75
CA THR A 183 7.35 0.17 21.87
C THR A 183 6.18 -0.11 22.80
N ASP A 184 5.13 0.71 22.76
CA ASP A 184 3.96 0.58 23.63
C ASP A 184 3.05 -0.56 23.15
N ILE A 185 2.83 -0.65 21.84
CA ILE A 185 1.94 -1.67 21.25
C ILE A 185 2.40 -3.09 21.63
N PRO A 186 3.69 -3.51 21.45
CA PRO A 186 4.14 -4.85 21.80
C PRO A 186 4.01 -5.19 23.30
N THR A 187 4.14 -4.21 24.18
CA THR A 187 4.05 -4.41 25.63
C THR A 187 2.60 -4.51 26.13
N HIS A 188 1.62 -4.19 25.29
CA HIS A 188 0.21 -4.21 25.63
C HIS A 188 -0.59 -5.26 24.82
N ILE A 189 0.07 -6.31 24.37
CA ILE A 189 -0.60 -7.47 23.77
C ILE A 189 -1.29 -8.25 24.88
N GLY A 190 -2.60 -8.43 24.74
CA GLY A 190 -3.45 -9.07 25.73
C GLY A 190 -3.79 -10.53 25.37
N THR A 191 -5.02 -10.90 25.66
CA THR A 191 -5.54 -12.25 25.47
C THR A 191 -5.44 -12.72 24.02
N SER A 192 -4.99 -13.96 23.80
CA SER A 192 -5.04 -14.59 22.47
C SER A 192 -6.51 -14.83 22.05
N VAL A 193 -6.86 -14.32 20.89
CA VAL A 193 -8.19 -14.44 20.29
C VAL A 193 -8.23 -15.51 19.22
N ALA A 194 -7.08 -15.76 18.55
CA ALA A 194 -6.90 -16.88 17.62
C ALA A 194 -5.43 -17.25 17.48
N SER A 195 -5.17 -18.54 17.23
CA SER A 195 -3.87 -19.06 16.83
C SER A 195 -4.08 -20.15 15.78
N VAL A 196 -3.81 -19.81 14.51
CA VAL A 196 -3.87 -20.73 13.37
C VAL A 196 -2.45 -21.16 13.05
N THR A 197 -2.12 -22.41 13.28
CA THR A 197 -0.74 -22.92 13.18
C THR A 197 -0.25 -23.11 11.75
N SER A 198 -1.17 -23.26 10.78
CA SER A 198 -0.84 -23.39 9.37
C SER A 198 -1.95 -22.77 8.52
N TYR A 199 -1.61 -21.73 7.78
CA TYR A 199 -2.49 -21.02 6.85
C TYR A 199 -1.77 -20.86 5.51
N THR A 200 -2.49 -20.99 4.42
CA THR A 200 -2.02 -20.70 3.06
C THR A 200 -3.04 -19.77 2.41
N ILE A 201 -2.59 -18.73 1.73
CA ILE A 201 -3.48 -17.78 1.08
C ILE A 201 -4.23 -18.41 -0.08
N SER A 202 -5.45 -17.93 -0.33
CA SER A 202 -6.26 -18.32 -1.49
C SER A 202 -6.66 -17.08 -2.29
N ASN A 203 -6.65 -17.24 -3.62
CA ASN A 203 -7.12 -16.22 -4.54
C ASN A 203 -8.60 -16.35 -4.89
N LYS A 204 -9.31 -17.30 -4.25
CA LYS A 204 -10.74 -17.49 -4.45
C LYS A 204 -11.56 -16.53 -3.62
N SER A 205 -12.67 -16.08 -4.19
CA SER A 205 -13.73 -15.39 -3.45
C SER A 205 -14.29 -16.27 -2.33
N ILE A 206 -14.85 -15.64 -1.31
CA ILE A 206 -15.41 -16.31 -0.14
C ILE A 206 -16.94 -16.17 -0.17
N THR A 207 -17.64 -17.25 -0.44
CA THR A 207 -19.11 -17.26 -0.43
C THR A 207 -19.62 -17.37 0.98
N ARG A 208 -20.54 -16.49 1.38
CA ARG A 208 -21.31 -16.59 2.62
C ARG A 208 -22.74 -16.99 2.29
N TYR A 209 -23.31 -17.85 3.14
CA TYR A 209 -24.67 -18.35 2.99
C TYR A 209 -25.62 -17.67 3.96
N GLN A 210 -26.91 -17.72 3.64
CA GLN A 210 -27.99 -17.28 4.54
C GLN A 210 -28.07 -18.23 5.72
N PHE A 211 -28.73 -17.78 6.77
CA PHE A 211 -29.06 -18.64 7.89
C PHE A 211 -30.46 -19.25 7.64
N ASP A 212 -30.59 -20.52 7.98
CA ASP A 212 -31.85 -21.20 7.91
C ASP A 212 -32.84 -20.59 8.90
N ASP A 213 -34.05 -20.27 8.43
CA ASP A 213 -35.16 -19.84 9.27
C ASP A 213 -36.20 -20.98 9.34
N PRO A 214 -36.34 -21.61 10.50
CA PRO A 214 -37.28 -22.73 10.66
C PRO A 214 -38.77 -22.36 10.41
N LYS A 215 -39.07 -21.08 10.19
CA LYS A 215 -40.40 -20.60 9.80
C LYS A 215 -40.67 -20.69 8.30
N THR A 216 -39.64 -20.86 7.50
CA THR A 216 -39.72 -21.05 6.05
C THR A 216 -39.74 -22.53 5.71
N GLN A 217 -40.37 -22.90 4.58
CA GLN A 217 -40.37 -24.30 4.11
C GLN A 217 -39.09 -24.68 3.37
N ASP A 218 -38.26 -23.69 3.01
CA ASP A 218 -37.03 -23.86 2.26
C ASP A 218 -35.82 -23.82 3.19
N ASP A 219 -34.83 -24.69 2.96
CA ASP A 219 -33.52 -24.64 3.60
C ASP A 219 -32.71 -23.44 3.04
N GLU A 220 -32.78 -22.30 3.70
CA GLU A 220 -32.11 -21.06 3.29
C GLU A 220 -30.60 -21.14 3.46
N SER A 221 -30.09 -22.07 4.27
CA SER A 221 -28.66 -22.26 4.45
C SER A 221 -27.91 -22.62 3.15
N LYS A 222 -28.64 -23.04 2.12
CA LYS A 222 -28.10 -23.30 0.77
C LYS A 222 -28.14 -22.10 -0.17
N LYS A 223 -28.85 -21.04 0.23
CA LYS A 223 -28.95 -19.79 -0.56
C LYS A 223 -27.74 -18.91 -0.25
N GLU A 224 -27.16 -18.36 -1.31
CA GLU A 224 -26.05 -17.40 -1.19
C GLU A 224 -26.58 -16.10 -0.53
N ALA A 225 -25.89 -15.62 0.50
CA ALA A 225 -26.14 -14.33 1.12
C ALA A 225 -25.35 -13.23 0.40
N ASP A 226 -24.07 -13.44 0.28
CA ASP A 226 -23.14 -12.55 -0.44
C ASP A 226 -21.80 -13.25 -0.75
N VAL A 227 -20.96 -12.59 -1.54
CA VAL A 227 -19.62 -13.06 -1.89
C VAL A 227 -18.58 -12.00 -1.55
N LEU A 228 -17.67 -12.35 -0.67
CA LEU A 228 -16.56 -11.50 -0.28
C LEU A 228 -15.38 -11.63 -1.25
N ALA A 229 -14.55 -10.59 -1.32
CA ALA A 229 -13.26 -10.63 -2.00
C ALA A 229 -12.37 -11.77 -1.44
N PRO A 230 -11.39 -12.25 -2.22
CA PRO A 230 -10.30 -13.06 -1.67
C PRO A 230 -9.63 -12.35 -0.50
N GLY A 231 -9.34 -13.07 0.57
CA GLY A 231 -8.76 -12.50 1.78
C GLY A 231 -8.37 -13.54 2.80
N ILE A 232 -7.75 -13.08 3.86
CA ILE A 232 -7.55 -13.87 5.07
C ILE A 232 -8.92 -13.97 5.76
N ARG A 233 -9.42 -15.20 5.97
CA ARG A 233 -10.59 -15.45 6.81
C ARG A 233 -10.27 -16.60 7.74
N ILE A 234 -10.13 -16.29 9.04
CA ILE A 234 -9.72 -17.25 10.06
C ILE A 234 -10.70 -17.28 11.22
N PRO A 235 -10.93 -18.44 11.84
CA PRO A 235 -11.79 -18.53 13.02
C PRO A 235 -11.16 -17.81 14.22
N LEU A 236 -12.03 -17.19 15.01
CA LEU A 236 -11.71 -16.52 16.27
C LEU A 236 -12.41 -17.24 17.45
N SER A 237 -11.95 -16.96 18.66
CA SER A 237 -12.56 -17.49 19.90
C SER A 237 -14.00 -17.05 20.08
N THR A 238 -14.94 -17.98 20.00
CA THR A 238 -16.36 -17.70 20.23
C THR A 238 -16.65 -17.25 21.66
N SER A 239 -15.96 -17.84 22.64
CA SER A 239 -16.09 -17.47 24.05
C SER A 239 -15.59 -16.05 24.34
N PHE A 240 -14.54 -15.60 23.64
CA PHE A 240 -14.06 -14.23 23.75
C PHE A 240 -15.14 -13.24 23.29
N PHE A 241 -15.74 -13.45 22.11
CA PHE A 241 -16.76 -12.55 21.57
C PHE A 241 -18.11 -12.68 22.29
N GLN A 242 -18.43 -13.84 22.87
CA GLN A 242 -19.56 -13.98 23.78
C GLN A 242 -19.45 -12.96 24.92
N THR A 243 -18.39 -13.04 25.69
CA THR A 243 -18.18 -12.19 26.87
C THR A 243 -17.90 -10.72 26.51
N LYS A 244 -17.18 -10.51 25.41
CA LYS A 244 -16.72 -9.16 25.01
C LYS A 244 -17.80 -8.34 24.33
N ILE A 245 -18.73 -8.98 23.62
CA ILE A 245 -19.71 -8.31 22.76
C ILE A 245 -21.13 -8.70 23.12
N ILE A 246 -21.50 -9.97 22.99
CA ILE A 246 -22.91 -10.40 23.12
C ILE A 246 -23.43 -10.18 24.54
N ASP A 247 -22.72 -10.64 25.57
CA ASP A 247 -23.08 -10.45 26.98
C ASP A 247 -23.04 -8.99 27.44
N LYS A 248 -22.67 -8.05 26.54
CA LYS A 248 -22.61 -6.62 26.80
C LYS A 248 -23.76 -5.84 26.18
N GLU A 249 -24.79 -6.52 25.67
CA GLU A 249 -26.00 -5.84 25.22
C GLU A 249 -26.59 -4.98 26.34
N GLY A 250 -27.00 -3.76 26.00
CA GLY A 250 -27.57 -2.81 26.96
C GLY A 250 -26.58 -2.23 27.97
N SER A 251 -25.31 -2.63 27.93
CA SER A 251 -24.29 -2.09 28.84
C SER A 251 -23.70 -0.77 28.38
N ASP A 252 -23.03 -0.09 29.31
CA ASP A 252 -22.39 1.20 29.04
C ASP A 252 -21.26 1.10 28.01
N GLU A 253 -20.55 -0.04 27.97
CA GLU A 253 -19.45 -0.31 27.06
C GLU A 253 -19.83 -0.28 25.57
N LEU A 254 -21.07 -0.62 25.25
CA LEU A 254 -21.60 -0.61 23.87
C LEU A 254 -22.51 0.60 23.60
N SER A 255 -22.63 1.55 24.55
CA SER A 255 -23.55 2.68 24.45
C SER A 255 -23.16 3.72 23.40
N ASN A 256 -21.88 3.86 23.08
CA ASN A 256 -21.36 4.73 22.04
C ASN A 256 -19.94 4.35 21.62
N ALA A 257 -19.46 4.94 20.50
CA ALA A 257 -18.17 4.63 19.91
C ALA A 257 -16.99 4.98 20.86
N GLU A 258 -17.06 6.06 21.65
CA GLU A 258 -16.00 6.45 22.54
C GLU A 258 -15.81 5.46 23.69
N LYS A 259 -16.87 5.04 24.33
CA LYS A 259 -16.83 4.05 25.42
C LYS A 259 -16.40 2.69 24.89
N PHE A 260 -16.92 2.29 23.74
CA PHE A 260 -16.51 1.05 23.09
C PHE A 260 -15.01 1.02 22.79
N SER A 261 -14.46 2.08 22.19
CA SER A 261 -13.04 2.13 21.83
C SER A 261 -12.09 2.11 23.05
N LYS A 262 -12.56 2.56 24.22
CA LYS A 262 -11.84 2.43 25.50
C LYS A 262 -11.96 1.02 26.10
N TYR A 263 -13.07 0.37 25.85
CA TYR A 263 -13.36 -0.99 26.33
C TYR A 263 -12.70 -2.07 25.49
N PHE A 264 -12.90 -2.05 24.16
CA PHE A 264 -12.29 -2.95 23.19
C PHE A 264 -11.38 -2.16 22.25
N LYS A 265 -10.14 -1.98 22.69
CA LYS A 265 -9.19 -1.03 22.08
C LYS A 265 -8.70 -1.46 20.71
N GLY A 266 -8.65 -2.79 20.42
CA GLY A 266 -8.22 -3.28 19.12
C GLY A 266 -7.70 -4.72 19.12
N LEU A 267 -7.08 -5.09 18.01
CA LEU A 267 -6.42 -6.37 17.79
C LEU A 267 -4.99 -6.16 17.30
N VAL A 268 -4.11 -7.12 17.66
CA VAL A 268 -2.77 -7.29 17.06
C VAL A 268 -2.81 -8.57 16.23
N ILE A 269 -2.40 -8.46 14.96
CA ILE A 269 -2.37 -9.54 13.98
C ILE A 269 -0.91 -9.75 13.60
N SER A 270 -0.35 -10.91 13.92
CA SER A 270 1.04 -11.28 13.66
C SER A 270 1.14 -12.63 12.98
N THR A 271 2.29 -12.88 12.36
CA THR A 271 2.56 -14.11 11.60
C THR A 271 3.92 -14.68 12.00
N SER A 272 4.04 -16.01 11.88
CA SER A 272 5.27 -16.73 12.22
C SER A 272 5.36 -18.06 11.46
N ASN A 273 6.43 -18.82 11.67
CA ASN A 273 6.61 -20.20 11.16
C ASN A 273 6.40 -20.32 9.65
N PHE A 274 6.99 -19.40 8.88
CA PHE A 274 6.90 -19.41 7.42
C PHE A 274 7.68 -20.58 6.82
N SER A 275 7.04 -21.36 5.94
CA SER A 275 7.73 -22.39 5.14
C SER A 275 8.60 -21.75 4.04
N LYS A 276 8.21 -20.61 3.53
CA LYS A 276 8.93 -19.75 2.57
C LYS A 276 8.53 -18.29 2.83
N ASP A 277 9.35 -17.35 2.39
CA ASP A 277 9.03 -15.93 2.54
C ASP A 277 7.73 -15.56 1.83
N LEU A 278 6.87 -14.87 2.55
CA LEU A 278 5.61 -14.30 2.06
C LEU A 278 5.28 -13.05 2.86
N MET A 279 5.08 -11.93 2.17
CA MET A 279 4.55 -10.69 2.72
C MET A 279 3.39 -10.21 1.87
N MET A 280 2.35 -9.76 2.52
CA MET A 280 1.09 -9.35 1.89
C MET A 280 0.81 -7.89 2.24
N LEU A 281 0.45 -7.08 1.25
CA LEU A 281 -0.19 -5.80 1.51
C LEU A 281 -1.70 -6.04 1.64
N LEU A 282 -2.29 -5.69 2.77
CA LEU A 282 -3.68 -5.98 3.11
C LEU A 282 -4.54 -4.72 3.07
N ASN A 283 -5.76 -4.87 2.59
CA ASN A 283 -6.76 -3.80 2.53
C ASN A 283 -7.52 -3.72 3.87
N MET A 284 -6.95 -3.02 4.85
CA MET A 284 -7.55 -2.88 6.17
C MET A 284 -8.86 -2.06 6.16
N ALA A 285 -9.13 -1.27 5.12
CA ALA A 285 -10.41 -0.55 5.00
C ALA A 285 -11.62 -1.49 4.86
N GLY A 286 -11.42 -2.68 4.31
CA GLY A 286 -12.45 -3.73 4.21
C GLY A 286 -12.38 -4.79 5.30
N ALA A 287 -11.48 -4.64 6.29
CA ALA A 287 -11.30 -5.63 7.34
C ALA A 287 -12.40 -5.55 8.40
N LYS A 288 -12.84 -6.72 8.87
CA LYS A 288 -13.92 -6.84 9.85
C LYS A 288 -13.83 -8.13 10.66
N ILE A 289 -14.52 -8.11 11.80
CA ILE A 289 -14.81 -9.28 12.61
C ILE A 289 -16.27 -9.65 12.35
N GLU A 290 -16.52 -10.88 11.94
CA GLU A 290 -17.86 -11.46 11.84
C GLU A 290 -18.16 -12.26 13.09
N ILE A 291 -19.28 -11.99 13.74
CA ILE A 291 -19.80 -12.74 14.89
C ILE A 291 -21.13 -13.35 14.46
N VAL A 292 -21.19 -14.68 14.37
CA VAL A 292 -22.42 -15.42 14.11
C VAL A 292 -22.93 -15.92 15.44
N TYR A 293 -24.19 -15.65 15.72
CA TYR A 293 -24.81 -16.02 16.98
C TYR A 293 -26.24 -16.55 16.75
N SER A 294 -26.74 -17.35 17.70
CA SER A 294 -28.12 -17.80 17.78
C SER A 294 -28.83 -17.07 18.90
N TYR A 295 -30.13 -16.88 18.75
CA TYR A 295 -31.01 -16.36 19.79
C TYR A 295 -32.40 -17.01 19.72
N ASP A 296 -33.04 -17.13 20.87
CA ASP A 296 -34.39 -17.70 20.98
C ASP A 296 -35.43 -16.60 20.73
N THR A 297 -36.49 -16.94 20.04
CA THR A 297 -37.63 -16.05 19.83
C THR A 297 -38.95 -16.80 19.96
N THR A 298 -39.99 -16.11 20.37
CA THR A 298 -41.31 -16.67 20.46
C THR A 298 -42.27 -15.86 19.57
N ASN A 299 -42.88 -16.53 18.62
CA ASN A 299 -43.87 -15.92 17.74
C ASN A 299 -45.20 -16.71 17.84
N ASN A 300 -46.30 -16.06 18.22
CA ASN A 300 -47.60 -16.68 18.40
C ASN A 300 -47.55 -17.95 19.28
N GLY A 301 -46.76 -17.92 20.36
CA GLY A 301 -46.62 -19.05 21.28
C GLY A 301 -45.63 -20.15 20.80
N THR A 302 -45.13 -20.10 19.59
CA THR A 302 -44.16 -21.05 19.07
C THR A 302 -42.73 -20.53 19.31
N LYS A 303 -41.93 -21.30 20.04
CA LYS A 303 -40.48 -21.02 20.25
C LYS A 303 -39.69 -21.48 19.04
N SER A 304 -38.72 -20.69 18.63
CA SER A 304 -37.73 -21.03 17.61
C SER A 304 -36.40 -20.40 17.94
N THR A 305 -35.30 -21.03 17.52
CA THR A 305 -33.96 -20.48 17.63
C THR A 305 -33.51 -20.00 16.24
N LEU A 306 -33.22 -18.73 16.13
CA LEU A 306 -32.74 -18.09 14.89
C LEU A 306 -31.24 -17.85 14.97
N LYS A 307 -30.61 -17.67 13.80
CA LYS A 307 -29.21 -17.23 13.70
C LYS A 307 -29.16 -15.83 13.09
N SER A 308 -28.16 -15.06 13.49
CA SER A 308 -27.88 -13.75 12.93
C SER A 308 -26.38 -13.51 12.86
N ARG A 309 -25.99 -12.45 12.15
CA ARG A 309 -24.60 -12.01 12.02
C ARG A 309 -24.46 -10.56 12.47
N TYR A 310 -23.46 -10.32 13.30
CA TYR A 310 -23.03 -8.98 13.67
C TYR A 310 -21.59 -8.75 13.22
N GLU A 311 -21.32 -7.60 12.66
CA GLU A 311 -19.99 -7.26 12.15
C GLU A 311 -19.41 -6.07 12.92
N LEU A 312 -18.16 -6.20 13.39
CA LEU A 312 -17.35 -5.10 13.90
C LEU A 312 -16.32 -4.72 12.84
N ASN A 313 -16.12 -3.43 12.61
CA ASN A 313 -15.18 -2.96 11.60
C ASN A 313 -13.79 -2.75 12.19
N LEU A 314 -12.75 -3.07 11.41
CA LEU A 314 -11.40 -2.56 11.61
C LEU A 314 -11.14 -1.39 10.66
N GLY A 315 -11.79 -1.40 9.49
CA GLY A 315 -11.79 -0.26 8.56
C GLY A 315 -12.40 0.99 9.19
N GLY A 316 -11.73 2.15 8.98
CA GLY A 316 -12.12 3.43 9.56
C GLY A 316 -11.51 3.71 10.94
N GLY A 317 -10.92 2.72 11.58
CA GLY A 317 -10.13 2.87 12.81
C GLY A 317 -8.66 3.18 12.52
N ILE A 318 -7.92 3.53 13.58
CA ILE A 318 -6.47 3.70 13.49
C ILE A 318 -5.84 2.32 13.34
N THR A 319 -5.04 2.18 12.29
CA THR A 319 -4.21 0.99 12.06
C THR A 319 -2.75 1.40 11.99
N VAL A 320 -1.88 0.60 12.57
CA VAL A 320 -0.43 0.81 12.68
C VAL A 320 0.29 -0.45 12.18
N ASN A 321 1.33 -0.28 11.36
CA ASN A 321 2.26 -1.35 11.04
C ASN A 321 3.47 -1.29 11.98
N LEU A 322 3.77 -2.38 12.65
CA LEU A 322 5.06 -2.59 13.29
C LEU A 322 5.98 -3.29 12.29
N LEU A 323 7.11 -2.68 11.97
CA LEU A 323 8.06 -3.17 10.99
C LEU A 323 9.43 -3.35 11.64
N ILE A 324 10.01 -4.52 11.43
CA ILE A 324 11.36 -4.85 11.89
C ILE A 324 12.17 -5.26 10.67
N ASN A 325 13.35 -4.68 10.51
CA ASN A 325 14.34 -5.09 9.51
C ASN A 325 15.60 -5.62 10.22
N SER A 326 16.10 -6.77 9.80
CA SER A 326 17.29 -7.42 10.37
C SER A 326 18.21 -7.95 9.28
N ASP A 327 19.47 -8.23 9.66
CA ASP A 327 20.46 -8.93 8.82
C ASP A 327 20.84 -8.19 7.53
N GLU A 328 20.72 -6.85 7.50
CA GLU A 328 21.17 -6.06 6.35
C GLU A 328 22.69 -5.96 6.27
N ASN A 329 23.22 -6.02 5.05
CA ASN A 329 24.63 -5.84 4.73
C ASN A 329 24.83 -4.82 3.59
N LEU A 330 24.82 -3.53 3.95
CA LEU A 330 24.89 -2.37 3.03
C LEU A 330 26.25 -1.70 3.14
N SER A 331 27.32 -2.41 2.81
CA SER A 331 28.70 -2.01 3.11
C SER A 331 29.40 -1.21 1.99
N ASP A 332 28.87 -1.21 0.77
CA ASP A 332 29.49 -0.53 -0.37
C ASP A 332 29.01 0.93 -0.46
N SER A 333 29.84 1.87 0.00
CA SER A 333 29.51 3.30 -0.01
C SER A 333 29.42 3.92 -1.41
N ALA A 334 29.92 3.23 -2.44
CA ALA A 334 29.80 3.68 -3.84
C ALA A 334 28.43 3.40 -4.45
N LYS A 335 27.58 2.63 -3.76
CA LYS A 335 26.26 2.25 -4.23
C LYS A 335 25.15 3.01 -3.49
N THR A 336 24.04 3.18 -4.17
CA THR A 336 22.82 3.73 -3.59
C THR A 336 21.84 2.61 -3.31
N TYR A 337 21.38 2.52 -2.08
CA TYR A 337 20.45 1.49 -1.62
C TYR A 337 19.06 2.08 -1.46
N LEU A 338 18.08 1.48 -2.13
CA LEU A 338 16.68 1.91 -2.07
C LEU A 338 15.81 0.74 -1.63
N SER A 339 15.05 0.92 -0.56
CA SER A 339 14.25 -0.16 0.04
C SER A 339 12.99 0.41 0.67
N GLY A 340 11.83 -0.10 0.27
CA GLY A 340 10.55 0.26 0.90
C GLY A 340 10.34 -0.41 2.25
N ALA A 341 9.26 -0.08 2.94
CA ALA A 341 8.83 -0.64 4.23
C ALA A 341 9.91 -0.61 5.31
N LEU A 342 10.32 0.42 5.89
CA LEU A 342 11.47 0.57 6.80
C LEU A 342 12.76 0.05 6.15
N GLY A 343 13.51 0.93 5.54
CA GLY A 343 14.74 0.53 4.85
C GLY A 343 15.64 1.68 4.53
N GLN A 344 15.76 1.95 3.25
CA GLN A 344 16.72 2.93 2.73
C GLN A 344 16.06 3.85 1.71
N THR A 345 16.33 5.13 1.85
CA THR A 345 16.05 6.15 0.84
C THR A 345 17.35 6.81 0.41
N ALA A 346 17.29 7.64 -0.61
CA ALA A 346 18.44 8.44 -1.03
C ALA A 346 18.04 9.91 -1.19
N SER A 347 19.01 10.78 -1.01
CA SER A 347 18.91 12.20 -1.32
C SER A 347 19.88 12.53 -2.44
N ILE A 348 19.41 13.22 -3.47
CA ILE A 348 20.19 13.67 -4.61
C ILE A 348 20.21 15.20 -4.61
N THR A 349 21.39 15.80 -4.68
CA THR A 349 21.56 17.25 -4.78
C THR A 349 22.33 17.56 -6.05
N ILE A 350 21.83 18.49 -6.86
CA ILE A 350 22.50 19.01 -8.05
C ILE A 350 23.57 20.00 -7.60
N ALA A 351 24.75 19.98 -8.20
CA ALA A 351 25.82 20.93 -7.84
C ALA A 351 25.42 22.38 -8.11
N ASP A 352 25.60 23.26 -7.15
CA ASP A 352 25.28 24.70 -7.31
C ASP A 352 26.10 25.37 -8.41
N THR A 353 27.32 24.87 -8.68
CA THR A 353 28.16 25.30 -9.79
C THR A 353 27.48 25.05 -11.15
N ASP A 354 26.78 23.92 -11.30
CA ASP A 354 26.04 23.62 -12.52
C ASP A 354 24.78 24.48 -12.64
N ILE A 355 24.05 24.68 -11.56
CA ILE A 355 22.90 25.58 -11.56
C ILE A 355 23.31 27.02 -11.95
N THR A 356 24.43 27.49 -11.42
CA THR A 356 25.00 28.81 -11.79
C THR A 356 25.35 28.86 -13.27
N LYS A 357 26.04 27.83 -13.78
CA LYS A 357 26.40 27.71 -15.20
C LYS A 357 25.18 27.73 -16.12
N PHE A 358 24.08 27.08 -15.75
CA PHE A 358 22.86 27.07 -16.55
C PHE A 358 22.20 28.47 -16.59
N LYS A 359 22.18 29.16 -15.45
CA LYS A 359 21.66 30.54 -15.33
C LYS A 359 22.46 31.54 -16.16
N GLU A 360 23.78 31.58 -15.96
CA GLU A 360 24.69 32.51 -16.63
C GLU A 360 24.79 32.22 -18.14
N GLY A 361 24.73 30.94 -18.53
CA GLY A 361 24.75 30.53 -19.92
C GLY A 361 23.45 30.71 -20.68
N ASN A 362 22.37 31.19 -20.02
CA ASN A 362 21.03 31.36 -20.59
C ASN A 362 20.55 30.09 -21.30
N TRP A 363 20.73 28.93 -20.66
CA TRP A 363 20.37 27.65 -21.24
C TRP A 363 18.85 27.47 -21.30
N LEU A 364 18.34 27.16 -22.46
CA LEU A 364 16.96 26.72 -22.64
C LEU A 364 16.94 25.19 -22.50
N ILE A 365 16.57 24.71 -21.32
CA ILE A 365 16.47 23.28 -21.03
C ILE A 365 15.26 22.69 -21.75
N THR A 366 15.49 21.66 -22.58
CA THR A 366 14.46 20.95 -23.33
C THR A 366 14.09 19.63 -22.68
N ASP A 367 15.06 18.94 -22.04
CA ASP A 367 14.87 17.78 -21.18
C ASP A 367 15.91 17.74 -20.07
N ALA A 368 15.50 17.29 -18.89
CA ALA A 368 16.39 16.96 -17.80
C ALA A 368 15.87 15.70 -17.10
N SER A 369 16.68 14.64 -17.14
CA SER A 369 16.28 13.33 -16.64
C SER A 369 17.39 12.73 -15.76
N LEU A 370 16.98 12.25 -14.57
CA LEU A 370 17.81 11.43 -13.70
C LEU A 370 17.75 9.98 -14.16
N TYR A 371 18.90 9.40 -14.49
CA TYR A 371 19.07 7.99 -14.81
C TYR A 371 19.69 7.30 -13.61
N LEU A 372 19.00 6.31 -13.05
CA LEU A 372 19.44 5.51 -11.92
C LEU A 372 19.71 4.09 -12.41
N TYR A 373 20.98 3.75 -12.62
CA TYR A 373 21.39 2.47 -13.21
C TYR A 373 21.42 1.36 -12.16
N VAL A 374 20.65 0.29 -12.41
CA VAL A 374 20.51 -0.85 -11.49
C VAL A 374 21.79 -1.68 -11.45
N ASP A 375 22.17 -2.12 -10.25
CA ASP A 375 23.30 -3.03 -10.04
C ASP A 375 22.86 -4.48 -10.26
N ASN A 376 23.18 -5.02 -11.43
CA ASN A 376 22.89 -6.40 -11.81
C ASN A 376 23.80 -7.46 -11.17
N SER A 377 24.77 -7.07 -10.34
CA SER A 377 25.53 -8.01 -9.51
C SER A 377 24.70 -8.56 -8.34
N VAL A 378 23.62 -7.88 -8.00
CA VAL A 378 22.64 -8.32 -6.99
C VAL A 378 21.52 -9.11 -7.66
N THR A 379 21.15 -10.23 -7.07
CA THR A 379 20.00 -11.02 -7.55
C THR A 379 18.73 -10.58 -6.83
N TYR A 380 17.75 -10.15 -7.60
CA TYR A 380 16.44 -9.73 -7.11
C TYR A 380 15.40 -10.81 -7.38
N ALA A 381 14.57 -11.14 -6.38
CA ALA A 381 13.39 -11.97 -6.58
C ALA A 381 12.32 -11.22 -7.39
N LYS A 382 12.15 -9.93 -7.09
CA LYS A 382 11.34 -8.97 -7.84
C LYS A 382 11.94 -7.58 -7.62
N GLU A 383 12.16 -6.87 -8.71
CA GLU A 383 12.59 -5.46 -8.66
C GLU A 383 11.37 -4.55 -8.51
N PRO A 384 11.52 -3.36 -7.88
CA PRO A 384 10.47 -2.34 -7.90
C PRO A 384 10.15 -1.91 -9.34
N ASP A 385 8.88 -1.82 -9.69
CA ASP A 385 8.48 -1.34 -11.02
C ASP A 385 8.73 0.16 -11.20
N ARG A 386 8.72 0.92 -10.11
CA ARG A 386 8.81 2.38 -10.11
C ARG A 386 9.63 2.89 -8.92
N LEU A 387 10.31 4.00 -9.14
CA LEU A 387 10.83 4.86 -8.08
C LEU A 387 10.01 6.15 -8.02
N PHE A 388 10.05 6.81 -6.87
CA PHE A 388 9.38 8.08 -6.62
C PHE A 388 10.43 9.15 -6.33
N VAL A 389 10.36 10.29 -7.03
CA VAL A 389 11.18 11.47 -6.75
C VAL A 389 10.32 12.57 -6.16
N TYR A 390 10.80 13.21 -5.09
CA TYR A 390 10.05 14.22 -4.34
C TYR A 390 10.99 15.27 -3.72
N ASN A 391 10.44 16.35 -3.23
CA ASN A 391 11.16 17.35 -2.45
C ASN A 391 11.49 16.76 -1.08
N ALA A 392 12.77 16.53 -0.78
CA ALA A 392 13.19 15.89 0.47
C ALA A 392 12.93 16.73 1.73
N GLU A 393 12.78 18.06 1.62
CA GLU A 393 12.48 18.93 2.76
C GLU A 393 10.99 18.86 3.17
N THR A 394 10.08 18.76 2.18
CA THR A 394 8.63 18.86 2.41
C THR A 394 7.91 17.53 2.23
N GLY A 395 8.49 16.55 1.53
CA GLY A 395 7.84 15.30 1.11
C GLY A 395 6.85 15.46 -0.06
N ASN A 396 6.72 16.67 -0.61
CA ASN A 396 5.78 16.96 -1.68
C ASN A 396 6.31 16.53 -3.05
N VAL A 397 5.39 16.28 -3.97
CA VAL A 397 5.70 16.02 -5.36
C VAL A 397 6.39 17.21 -6.01
N LEU A 398 7.21 16.95 -7.04
CA LEU A 398 7.83 17.98 -7.86
C LEU A 398 6.80 18.58 -8.84
N VAL A 399 7.13 19.75 -9.40
CA VAL A 399 6.29 20.42 -10.40
C VAL A 399 6.07 19.55 -11.64
N ASP A 400 7.02 18.70 -12.01
CA ASP A 400 6.92 17.76 -13.14
C ASP A 400 5.79 16.74 -12.95
N TYR A 401 5.47 16.38 -11.71
CA TYR A 401 4.33 15.52 -11.40
C TYR A 401 3.00 16.14 -11.83
N GLN A 402 2.83 17.46 -11.61
CA GLN A 402 1.59 18.16 -11.93
C GLN A 402 1.39 18.30 -13.45
N TYR A 403 2.49 18.39 -14.20
CA TYR A 403 2.47 18.58 -15.65
C TYR A 403 2.68 17.30 -16.46
N ASP A 404 2.65 16.11 -15.81
CA ASP A 404 2.77 14.86 -16.55
C ASP A 404 1.48 14.59 -17.37
N PRO A 405 1.55 14.52 -18.69
CA PRO A 405 0.39 14.32 -19.55
C PRO A 405 -0.26 12.94 -19.36
N THR A 406 0.42 11.99 -18.74
CA THR A 406 -0.11 10.65 -18.45
C THR A 406 -0.77 10.55 -17.06
N SER A 407 -0.88 11.67 -16.32
CA SER A 407 -1.45 11.71 -14.96
C SER A 407 -2.88 11.19 -14.88
N ALA A 408 -3.69 11.44 -15.91
CA ALA A 408 -5.11 11.04 -16.00
C ALA A 408 -5.34 9.57 -16.38
N ALA A 409 -4.27 8.78 -16.64
CA ALA A 409 -4.43 7.38 -17.00
C ALA A 409 -5.14 6.60 -15.87
N GLU A 410 -6.00 5.63 -16.24
CA GLU A 410 -6.88 4.93 -15.31
C GLU A 410 -6.13 4.16 -14.22
N THR A 411 -5.03 3.51 -14.57
CA THR A 411 -4.27 2.67 -13.65
C THR A 411 -3.00 3.36 -13.15
N ALA A 412 -2.56 3.04 -11.94
CA ALA A 412 -1.27 3.49 -11.42
C ALA A 412 -0.10 3.03 -12.32
N ALA A 413 -0.24 1.86 -12.97
CA ALA A 413 0.78 1.32 -13.87
C ALA A 413 0.95 2.11 -15.17
N SER A 414 -0.07 2.84 -15.61
CA SER A 414 -0.08 3.67 -16.83
C SER A 414 -0.01 5.17 -16.57
N SER A 415 -0.04 5.59 -15.29
CA SER A 415 -0.01 7.01 -14.90
C SER A 415 1.43 7.48 -14.66
N TYR A 416 1.68 8.78 -14.88
CA TYR A 416 2.96 9.46 -14.59
C TYR A 416 4.17 8.80 -15.25
N LEU A 417 4.00 8.27 -16.46
CA LEU A 417 5.05 7.53 -17.16
C LEU A 417 6.19 8.40 -17.66
N ILE A 418 5.94 9.69 -17.86
CA ILE A 418 6.93 10.64 -18.34
C ILE A 418 7.81 11.11 -17.18
N HIS A 419 7.21 11.50 -16.05
CA HIS A 419 7.96 11.97 -14.88
C HIS A 419 8.57 10.81 -14.09
N LEU A 420 7.79 9.75 -13.84
CA LEU A 420 8.20 8.59 -13.05
C LEU A 420 8.23 7.33 -13.95
N GLY A 421 9.26 7.21 -14.77
CA GLY A 421 9.39 6.11 -15.72
C GLY A 421 9.41 4.73 -15.06
N LYS A 422 8.93 3.71 -15.79
CA LYS A 422 9.06 2.31 -15.36
C LYS A 422 10.51 1.86 -15.44
N LEU A 423 10.84 0.84 -14.62
CA LEU A 423 12.10 0.13 -14.75
C LEU A 423 12.30 -0.34 -16.20
N GLN A 424 13.32 0.18 -16.83
CA GLN A 424 13.77 -0.30 -18.15
C GLN A 424 14.56 -1.57 -17.95
N LYS A 425 14.33 -2.56 -18.83
CA LYS A 425 14.97 -3.88 -18.74
C LYS A 425 15.82 -4.16 -19.96
N GLN A 426 16.97 -4.76 -19.73
CA GLN A 426 17.84 -5.27 -20.77
C GLN A 426 18.13 -6.76 -20.49
N ASN A 427 17.90 -7.61 -21.46
CA ASN A 427 18.04 -9.07 -21.33
C ASN A 427 17.27 -9.65 -20.13
N GLY A 428 16.05 -9.12 -19.86
CA GLY A 428 15.19 -9.56 -18.77
C GLY A 428 15.56 -9.06 -17.38
N LYS A 429 16.68 -8.34 -17.21
CA LYS A 429 17.13 -7.75 -15.96
C LYS A 429 16.90 -6.25 -15.96
N GLY A 430 16.68 -5.66 -14.79
CA GLY A 430 16.59 -4.21 -14.64
C GLY A 430 17.86 -3.52 -15.14
N ALA A 431 17.71 -2.48 -15.94
CA ALA A 431 18.83 -1.70 -16.48
C ALA A 431 18.90 -0.33 -15.78
N TYR A 432 17.83 0.43 -15.83
CA TYR A 432 17.78 1.75 -15.20
C TYR A 432 16.33 2.21 -14.97
N TYR A 433 16.17 3.20 -14.08
CA TYR A 433 14.99 4.03 -13.96
C TYR A 433 15.31 5.41 -14.56
N GLN A 434 14.35 5.99 -15.27
CA GLN A 434 14.43 7.37 -15.76
C GLN A 434 13.37 8.21 -15.03
N LEU A 435 13.82 9.25 -14.34
CA LEU A 435 12.97 10.20 -13.62
C LEU A 435 13.15 11.59 -14.22
N ARG A 436 12.13 12.09 -14.92
CA ARG A 436 12.20 13.38 -15.62
C ARG A 436 11.91 14.51 -14.63
N ILE A 437 12.82 15.48 -14.57
CA ILE A 437 12.75 16.64 -13.67
C ILE A 437 12.93 17.97 -14.44
N THR A 438 12.50 18.00 -15.68
CA THR A 438 12.69 19.14 -16.58
C THR A 438 12.08 20.42 -16.06
N ASN A 439 10.81 20.37 -15.65
CA ASN A 439 10.10 21.56 -15.15
C ASN A 439 10.69 22.03 -13.82
N HIS A 440 11.09 21.12 -12.93
CA HIS A 440 11.77 21.43 -11.69
C HIS A 440 13.08 22.19 -11.97
N LEU A 441 13.91 21.69 -12.89
CA LEU A 441 15.18 22.33 -13.22
C LEU A 441 14.97 23.69 -13.90
N VAL A 442 14.00 23.80 -14.82
CA VAL A 442 13.64 25.07 -15.47
C VAL A 442 13.18 26.10 -14.46
N ASP A 443 12.34 25.70 -13.50
CA ASP A 443 11.85 26.60 -12.46
C ASP A 443 12.98 27.06 -11.51
N LEU A 444 13.90 26.16 -11.17
CA LEU A 444 15.09 26.48 -10.38
C LEU A 444 16.02 27.48 -11.08
N ILE A 445 16.13 27.38 -12.41
CA ILE A 445 16.98 28.29 -13.21
C ILE A 445 16.32 29.66 -13.40
N LYS A 446 15.03 29.69 -13.73
CA LYS A 446 14.28 30.92 -14.06
C LYS A 446 13.94 31.76 -12.83
N ASN A 447 13.67 31.13 -11.71
CA ASN A 447 13.24 31.80 -10.51
C ASN A 447 14.41 31.92 -9.51
N SER A 448 14.95 33.13 -9.36
CA SER A 448 16.10 33.39 -8.49
C SER A 448 15.81 33.19 -6.99
N THR A 449 14.54 33.13 -6.59
CA THR A 449 14.13 32.89 -5.19
C THR A 449 14.05 31.40 -4.87
N ASN A 450 13.99 30.53 -5.87
CA ASN A 450 13.94 29.09 -5.65
C ASN A 450 15.30 28.55 -5.21
N LYS A 451 15.26 27.78 -4.14
CA LYS A 451 16.43 27.10 -3.59
C LYS A 451 16.67 25.78 -4.34
N ASN A 452 17.94 25.42 -4.49
CA ASN A 452 18.37 24.11 -4.91
C ASN A 452 18.14 23.12 -3.76
N ILE A 453 16.95 22.53 -3.72
CA ILE A 453 16.56 21.61 -2.67
C ILE A 453 17.05 20.19 -2.98
N PRO A 454 17.37 19.38 -1.97
CA PRO A 454 17.61 17.96 -2.16
C PRO A 454 16.38 17.23 -2.69
N LEU A 455 16.58 16.33 -3.64
CA LEU A 455 15.55 15.46 -4.20
C LEU A 455 15.58 14.12 -3.46
N GLY A 456 14.47 13.76 -2.82
CA GLY A 456 14.32 12.44 -2.20
C GLY A 456 14.00 11.38 -3.24
N ILE A 457 14.66 10.23 -3.16
CA ILE A 457 14.40 9.07 -4.03
C ILE A 457 14.03 7.88 -3.15
N ALA A 458 12.91 7.23 -3.48
CA ALA A 458 12.43 6.06 -2.73
C ALA A 458 11.73 5.05 -3.64
N VAL A 459 11.63 3.81 -3.18
CA VAL A 459 10.83 2.76 -3.86
C VAL A 459 9.34 3.09 -3.72
N ALA A 460 8.59 2.99 -4.80
CA ALA A 460 7.15 3.29 -4.79
C ALA A 460 6.29 2.04 -4.96
N SER A 461 5.26 1.90 -4.11
CA SER A 461 4.18 0.93 -4.31
C SER A 461 3.09 1.46 -5.25
N SER A 462 2.90 2.78 -5.26
CA SER A 462 1.96 3.48 -6.14
C SER A 462 2.48 4.87 -6.46
N VAL A 463 2.33 5.31 -7.68
CA VAL A 463 2.68 6.67 -8.11
C VAL A 463 1.54 7.68 -7.93
N LYS A 464 0.34 7.22 -7.57
CA LYS A 464 -0.85 8.07 -7.37
C LYS A 464 -1.01 8.59 -5.94
N VAL A 465 -0.27 8.03 -4.98
CA VAL A 465 -0.30 8.48 -3.58
C VAL A 465 0.72 9.58 -3.38
N THR A 466 0.27 10.78 -3.07
CA THR A 466 1.11 11.98 -2.90
C THR A 466 1.18 12.48 -1.47
N THR A 467 0.46 11.82 -0.54
CA THR A 467 0.51 12.16 0.88
C THR A 467 1.91 11.93 1.41
N SER A 468 2.44 12.92 2.14
CA SER A 468 3.71 12.80 2.83
C SER A 468 3.53 12.25 4.24
N GLY A 469 4.53 11.54 4.73
CA GLY A 469 4.68 11.11 6.12
C GLY A 469 6.00 11.56 6.68
N VAL A 470 6.34 11.03 7.85
CA VAL A 470 7.60 11.31 8.53
C VAL A 470 8.38 10.02 8.74
N TYR A 471 9.69 10.05 8.54
CA TYR A 471 10.56 9.02 9.07
C TYR A 471 11.67 9.65 9.93
N LEU A 472 12.20 8.82 10.83
CA LEU A 472 13.38 9.12 11.63
C LEU A 472 14.57 8.37 11.02
N ASP A 473 15.66 9.07 10.81
CA ASP A 473 16.93 8.41 10.44
C ASP A 473 17.63 7.83 11.68
N THR A 474 18.80 7.25 11.48
CA THR A 474 19.60 6.66 12.57
C THR A 474 20.14 7.69 13.55
N SER A 475 20.19 8.98 13.20
CA SER A 475 20.55 10.08 14.10
C SER A 475 19.35 10.56 14.94
N GLY A 476 18.14 10.18 14.57
CA GLY A 476 16.88 10.64 15.16
C GLY A 476 16.35 11.92 14.52
N ALA A 477 16.92 12.38 13.39
CA ALA A 477 16.40 13.51 12.65
C ALA A 477 15.11 13.16 11.90
N ASN A 478 14.16 14.11 11.90
CA ASN A 478 12.91 13.98 11.17
C ASN A 478 13.10 14.31 9.68
N HIS A 479 12.63 13.44 8.83
CA HIS A 479 12.60 13.63 7.38
C HIS A 479 11.19 13.42 6.83
N LYS A 480 10.91 14.02 5.69
CA LYS A 480 9.66 13.83 4.97
C LYS A 480 9.82 12.76 3.90
N ILE A 481 8.80 11.94 3.72
CA ILE A 481 8.76 10.87 2.72
C ILE A 481 7.36 10.77 2.13
N ALA A 482 7.26 10.35 0.87
CA ALA A 482 5.97 9.98 0.30
C ALA A 482 5.48 8.65 0.91
N LEU A 483 4.28 8.61 1.47
CA LEU A 483 3.73 7.42 2.14
C LEU A 483 3.63 6.19 1.23
N THR A 484 3.62 6.37 -0.08
CA THR A 484 3.65 5.27 -1.06
C THR A 484 4.83 4.31 -0.86
N THR A 485 5.95 4.78 -0.29
CA THR A 485 7.15 3.95 -0.07
C THR A 485 6.97 2.92 1.03
N LEU A 486 6.01 3.11 1.91
CA LEU A 486 5.80 2.29 3.10
C LEU A 486 5.03 0.99 2.81
N ALA A 487 4.32 0.94 1.72
CA ALA A 487 3.42 -0.16 1.37
C ALA A 487 4.07 -1.20 0.42
N THR A 488 5.39 -1.29 0.38
CA THR A 488 6.11 -2.30 -0.41
C THR A 488 7.39 -2.74 0.28
N PRO A 489 7.70 -4.05 0.36
CA PRO A 489 8.96 -4.54 0.89
C PRO A 489 10.08 -4.60 -0.15
N LEU A 490 9.79 -4.25 -1.42
CA LEU A 490 10.74 -4.36 -2.53
C LEU A 490 11.93 -3.40 -2.37
N SER A 491 13.06 -3.78 -2.95
CA SER A 491 14.31 -3.06 -2.83
C SER A 491 15.12 -3.13 -4.14
N THR A 492 16.01 -2.17 -4.36
CA THR A 492 16.94 -2.15 -5.49
C THR A 492 18.27 -1.48 -5.09
N VAL A 493 19.36 -1.90 -5.70
CA VAL A 493 20.67 -1.27 -5.57
C VAL A 493 20.97 -0.52 -6.86
N ILE A 494 21.35 0.74 -6.74
CA ILE A 494 21.73 1.60 -7.84
C ILE A 494 23.27 1.74 -7.83
N LYS A 495 23.91 1.41 -8.93
CA LYS A 495 25.36 1.46 -9.07
C LYS A 495 25.88 2.83 -9.56
N ASP A 496 25.02 3.62 -10.21
CA ASP A 496 25.36 4.92 -10.76
C ASP A 496 24.12 5.79 -10.92
N VAL A 497 24.28 7.10 -10.73
CA VAL A 497 23.22 8.10 -10.89
C VAL A 497 23.75 9.23 -11.78
N GLN A 498 23.06 9.50 -12.87
CA GLN A 498 23.42 10.56 -13.82
C GLN A 498 22.22 11.50 -14.03
N LEU A 499 22.48 12.81 -14.03
CA LEU A 499 21.52 13.82 -14.49
C LEU A 499 21.94 14.27 -15.88
N ILE A 500 21.20 13.83 -16.89
CA ILE A 500 21.42 14.18 -18.29
C ILE A 500 20.47 15.31 -18.70
N ILE A 501 21.02 16.35 -19.27
CA ILE A 501 20.31 17.59 -19.64
C ILE A 501 20.49 17.84 -21.12
N HIS A 502 19.38 17.90 -21.86
CA HIS A 502 19.34 18.38 -23.22
C HIS A 502 18.96 19.87 -23.20
N TYR A 503 19.72 20.69 -23.89
CA TYR A 503 19.51 22.14 -23.87
C TYR A 503 19.84 22.78 -25.21
N THR A 504 19.32 23.99 -25.38
CA THR A 504 19.65 24.87 -26.48
C THR A 504 20.17 26.20 -25.91
N LYS A 505 21.19 26.75 -26.52
CA LYS A 505 21.69 28.10 -26.19
C LYS A 505 21.90 28.92 -27.46
N ALA A 506 21.74 30.24 -27.35
CA ALA A 506 22.11 31.14 -28.41
C ALA A 506 23.64 31.10 -28.63
N LYS A 507 24.06 31.25 -29.88
CA LYS A 507 25.46 31.36 -30.27
C LYS A 507 26.07 32.69 -29.85
#